data_6ed89a100f5b30e2aaeaa129d53daa07
#
_entry.id   6ed89a100f5b30e2aaeaa129d53daa07
#
_cell.length_a   1.000
_cell.length_b   1.000
_cell.length_c   1.000
_cell.angle_alpha   90.00
_cell.angle_beta   90.00
_cell.angle_gamma   90.00
#
_symmetry.space_group_name_H-M   'P 1'
#
loop_
_entity.id
_entity.type
_entity.pdbx_description
1 polymer ?
#
loop_
_entity_poly.entity_id
_entity_poly.type
_entity_poly.pdbx_seq_one_letter_code
_entity_poly.pdbx_strand_id
1 'polypeptide(L)'
;LTEHCPVAVFDLGKTNSKLFVIDGKGDVVAERRAKPVWRDHGDIRVLDDEALFSWMQDELSQAVEAHGVRHVTFSAHGCTFALIGKGELCHPILDYEQEPPASVAARIDLLIPPFSETYSPRLPLGLNYGRHILWLQDRDPSTLDATDAILAYPQFWSWKFSGRAASEVSYLACHSHLWAPLADDFSSLVDQEGWRAKMPDLVSAGSSLGTYPVTAAGETVEVMVHNGVHDSNSALFYYRSVGFDDFTLISTGTWVIIFNQACPLNALDRERDMLANVTVDHAPAATIRFMGGREYDVASQGWTKSISIEAVEAVIAKGSFALPSFAAGGPFPGSEGHFLGPAVEGEERAAVALLYVILMTDLSLDLIRSQNDIVIDGGLVKADLYAPLLAALRDQTVFTSANPEGSAFGAAALVFRQSNVRPFKNECERIRAVEIAGLGDYRREWRRRAIELRRDVSQPAMLSEGIR
;
A
#
# COMPACT_ATOMS: atom_id res chain seq x y z
N LEU A 1 -5.08 18.77 21.77
CA LEU A 1 -6.05 19.17 20.76
C LEU A 1 -7.34 19.59 21.45
N THR A 2 -7.85 20.77 21.14
CA THR A 2 -9.25 21.09 21.41
C THR A 2 -10.10 20.48 20.27
N GLU A 3 -11.37 20.16 20.54
CA GLU A 3 -12.34 19.59 19.58
C GLU A 3 -12.46 20.35 18.24
N HIS A 4 -11.76 21.47 18.07
CA HIS A 4 -11.88 22.36 16.93
C HIS A 4 -10.56 22.61 16.18
N CYS A 5 -9.45 21.96 16.57
CA CYS A 5 -8.16 22.25 15.95
C CYS A 5 -7.94 21.39 14.70
N PRO A 6 -7.86 21.99 13.49
CA PRO A 6 -7.64 21.25 12.27
C PRO A 6 -6.23 20.61 12.21
N VAL A 7 -6.15 19.46 11.52
CA VAL A 7 -4.92 18.75 11.25
C VAL A 7 -4.62 18.84 9.74
N ALA A 8 -3.42 19.23 9.39
CA ALA A 8 -2.89 19.11 8.03
C ALA A 8 -2.30 17.72 7.84
N VAL A 9 -2.73 17.01 6.83
CA VAL A 9 -2.22 15.69 6.46
C VAL A 9 -1.60 15.77 5.07
N PHE A 10 -0.30 15.55 4.95
CA PHE A 10 0.33 15.31 3.67
C PHE A 10 0.26 13.81 3.34
N ASP A 11 -0.51 13.46 2.32
CA ASP A 11 -0.63 12.10 1.79
C ASP A 11 0.27 11.99 0.54
N LEU A 12 1.41 11.33 0.70
CA LEU A 12 2.53 11.36 -0.23
C LEU A 12 2.58 10.06 -1.03
N GLY A 13 1.79 10.00 -2.09
CA GLY A 13 1.81 8.91 -3.05
C GLY A 13 2.96 9.04 -4.06
N LYS A 14 3.26 7.94 -4.77
CA LYS A 14 4.31 7.87 -5.81
C LYS A 14 4.08 8.85 -6.97
N THR A 15 2.83 9.00 -7.39
CA THR A 15 2.44 9.78 -8.58
C THR A 15 1.72 11.07 -8.23
N ASN A 16 1.13 11.15 -7.05
CA ASN A 16 0.39 12.31 -6.57
C ASN A 16 0.69 12.51 -5.10
N SER A 17 0.95 13.74 -4.72
CA SER A 17 0.99 14.20 -3.33
C SER A 17 -0.21 15.09 -3.07
N LYS A 18 -0.84 14.92 -1.91
CA LYS A 18 -2.02 15.69 -1.53
C LYS A 18 -1.80 16.30 -0.15
N LEU A 19 -2.35 17.49 0.06
CA LEU A 19 -2.61 18.03 1.39
C LEU A 19 -4.11 17.96 1.64
N PHE A 20 -4.49 17.41 2.78
CA PHE A 20 -5.83 17.54 3.35
C PHE A 20 -5.77 18.36 4.63
N VAL A 21 -6.68 19.29 4.79
CA VAL A 21 -6.95 19.94 6.08
C VAL A 21 -8.23 19.36 6.61
N ILE A 22 -8.14 18.64 7.73
CA ILE A 22 -9.25 17.91 8.36
C ILE A 22 -9.56 18.58 9.69
N ASP A 23 -10.79 19.03 9.86
CA ASP A 23 -11.21 19.72 11.07
C ASP A 23 -11.54 18.76 12.23
N GLY A 24 -11.83 19.31 13.40
CA GLY A 24 -12.16 18.52 14.59
C GLY A 24 -13.49 17.76 14.53
N LYS A 25 -14.25 17.91 13.44
CA LYS A 25 -15.47 17.12 13.17
C LYS A 25 -15.22 15.97 12.20
N GLY A 26 -14.00 15.92 11.62
CA GLY A 26 -13.64 14.94 10.61
C GLY A 26 -13.93 15.37 9.17
N ASP A 27 -14.36 16.63 8.96
CA ASP A 27 -14.67 17.15 7.64
C ASP A 27 -13.39 17.66 6.95
N VAL A 28 -13.25 17.40 5.63
CA VAL A 28 -12.19 17.99 4.79
C VAL A 28 -12.57 19.42 4.46
N VAL A 29 -11.85 20.39 5.01
CA VAL A 29 -12.09 21.82 4.80
C VAL A 29 -11.18 22.41 3.71
N ALA A 30 -10.11 21.74 3.33
CA ALA A 30 -9.27 22.07 2.19
C ALA A 30 -8.57 20.84 1.62
N GLU A 31 -8.36 20.85 0.30
CA GLU A 31 -7.56 19.87 -0.43
C GLU A 31 -6.64 20.60 -1.43
N ARG A 32 -5.38 20.15 -1.52
CA ARG A 32 -4.40 20.60 -2.52
C ARG A 32 -3.68 19.40 -3.09
N ARG A 33 -3.17 19.54 -4.30
CA ARG A 33 -2.48 18.44 -5.01
C ARG A 33 -1.23 18.94 -5.69
N ALA A 34 -0.19 18.09 -5.65
CA ALA A 34 1.03 18.24 -6.42
C ALA A 34 1.43 16.92 -7.05
N LYS A 35 2.32 16.98 -8.01
CA LYS A 35 3.00 15.78 -8.55
C LYS A 35 4.44 15.80 -8.06
N PRO A 36 4.90 14.76 -7.36
CA PRO A 36 6.32 14.64 -7.03
C PRO A 36 7.14 14.60 -8.32
N VAL A 37 8.27 15.30 -8.30
CA VAL A 37 9.18 15.35 -9.44
C VAL A 37 10.29 14.34 -9.22
N TRP A 38 10.41 13.40 -10.15
CA TRP A 38 11.48 12.42 -10.20
C TRP A 38 12.42 12.78 -11.33
N ARG A 39 13.72 12.81 -11.05
CA ARG A 39 14.76 13.23 -12.03
C ARG A 39 15.89 12.22 -12.11
N ASP A 40 16.54 12.16 -13.24
CA ASP A 40 17.74 11.35 -13.42
C ASP A 40 18.92 11.99 -12.67
N HIS A 41 19.69 11.16 -11.97
CA HIS A 41 20.92 11.51 -11.26
C HIS A 41 22.00 10.48 -11.60
N GLY A 42 22.72 10.72 -12.69
CA GLY A 42 23.61 9.74 -13.29
C GLY A 42 22.82 8.57 -13.87
N ASP A 43 23.07 7.38 -13.35
CA ASP A 43 22.40 6.12 -13.75
C ASP A 43 21.23 5.73 -12.84
N ILE A 44 20.88 6.59 -11.88
CA ILE A 44 19.76 6.37 -10.96
C ILE A 44 18.73 7.48 -11.08
N ARG A 45 17.51 7.17 -10.70
CA ARG A 45 16.40 8.12 -10.61
C ARG A 45 16.10 8.47 -9.17
N VAL A 46 15.96 9.75 -8.87
CA VAL A 46 15.81 10.28 -7.51
C VAL A 46 14.67 11.27 -7.41
N LEU A 47 14.14 11.44 -6.19
CA LEU A 47 13.13 12.45 -5.89
C LEU A 47 13.76 13.84 -5.88
N ASP A 48 13.06 14.84 -6.39
CA ASP A 48 13.32 16.26 -6.11
C ASP A 48 12.66 16.63 -4.78
N ASP A 49 13.34 16.28 -3.69
CA ASP A 49 12.81 16.46 -2.32
C ASP A 49 12.70 17.93 -1.93
N GLU A 50 13.58 18.80 -2.42
CA GLU A 50 13.52 20.25 -2.13
C GLU A 50 12.31 20.90 -2.80
N ALA A 51 11.97 20.53 -4.03
CA ALA A 51 10.78 21.04 -4.70
C ALA A 51 9.49 20.58 -3.97
N LEU A 52 9.45 19.32 -3.51
CA LEU A 52 8.32 18.81 -2.75
C LEU A 52 8.23 19.47 -1.36
N PHE A 53 9.36 19.70 -0.69
CA PHE A 53 9.40 20.38 0.60
C PHE A 53 8.92 21.83 0.50
N SER A 54 9.38 22.57 -0.53
CA SER A 54 8.92 23.94 -0.77
C SER A 54 7.39 24.01 -0.95
N TRP A 55 6.83 23.10 -1.75
CA TRP A 55 5.38 22.99 -1.92
C TRP A 55 4.67 22.72 -0.57
N MET A 56 5.20 21.79 0.23
CA MET A 56 4.61 21.51 1.55
C MET A 56 4.65 22.72 2.49
N GLN A 57 5.74 23.49 2.49
CA GLN A 57 5.88 24.69 3.31
C GLN A 57 4.86 25.75 2.91
N ASP A 58 4.71 25.99 1.61
CA ASP A 58 3.77 26.98 1.06
C ASP A 58 2.33 26.61 1.40
N GLU A 59 1.95 25.35 1.19
CA GLU A 59 0.60 24.88 1.46
C GLU A 59 0.29 24.82 2.97
N LEU A 60 1.27 24.46 3.80
CA LEU A 60 1.13 24.50 5.26
C LEU A 60 0.90 25.93 5.75
N SER A 61 1.67 26.90 5.21
CA SER A 61 1.49 28.33 5.55
C SER A 61 0.08 28.82 5.21
N GLN A 62 -0.43 28.49 4.00
CA GLN A 62 -1.79 28.82 3.61
C GLN A 62 -2.83 28.12 4.51
N ALA A 63 -2.61 26.87 4.87
CA ALA A 63 -3.51 26.13 5.77
C ALA A 63 -3.56 26.72 7.18
N VAL A 64 -2.40 27.19 7.70
CA VAL A 64 -2.34 27.90 8.98
C VAL A 64 -3.12 29.21 8.91
N GLU A 65 -2.92 30.01 7.85
CA GLU A 65 -3.58 31.31 7.67
C GLU A 65 -5.09 31.15 7.48
N ALA A 66 -5.51 30.26 6.57
CA ALA A 66 -6.91 30.17 6.17
C ALA A 66 -7.78 29.33 7.13
N HIS A 67 -7.19 28.32 7.79
CA HIS A 67 -7.96 27.35 8.57
C HIS A 67 -7.48 27.20 10.02
N GLY A 68 -6.44 27.93 10.44
CA GLY A 68 -5.93 27.88 11.80
C GLY A 68 -5.28 26.56 12.18
N VAL A 69 -4.67 25.86 11.22
CA VAL A 69 -3.96 24.59 11.45
C VAL A 69 -2.87 24.76 12.52
N ARG A 70 -2.78 23.78 13.42
CA ARG A 70 -1.77 23.72 14.49
C ARG A 70 -1.05 22.37 14.56
N HIS A 71 -1.47 21.41 13.74
CA HIS A 71 -0.94 20.05 13.72
C HIS A 71 -0.69 19.61 12.27
N VAL A 72 0.45 18.96 12.01
CA VAL A 72 0.79 18.39 10.73
C VAL A 72 1.29 16.96 10.90
N THR A 73 0.88 16.08 10.00
CA THR A 73 1.32 14.69 9.93
C THR A 73 1.46 14.23 8.48
N PHE A 74 2.06 13.05 8.28
CA PHE A 74 2.41 12.52 6.96
C PHE A 74 1.93 11.08 6.83
N SER A 75 1.18 10.81 5.77
CA SER A 75 0.93 9.46 5.26
C SER A 75 1.76 9.30 4.00
N ALA A 76 2.43 8.18 3.82
CA ALA A 76 3.27 8.00 2.64
C ALA A 76 3.27 6.56 2.13
N HIS A 77 3.44 6.42 0.80
CA HIS A 77 3.64 5.12 0.16
C HIS A 77 4.86 4.41 0.73
N GLY A 78 4.82 3.07 0.75
CA GLY A 78 5.93 2.24 1.20
C GLY A 78 7.18 2.28 0.29
N CYS A 79 8.19 1.51 0.65
CA CYS A 79 9.35 1.20 -0.20
C CYS A 79 10.40 2.30 -0.40
N THR A 80 10.26 3.45 0.25
CA THR A 80 11.17 4.60 0.12
C THR A 80 11.80 4.95 1.47
N PHE A 81 13.05 5.38 1.46
CA PHE A 81 13.82 5.74 2.64
C PHE A 81 14.77 6.92 2.33
N ALA A 82 15.32 7.50 3.39
CA ALA A 82 16.32 8.55 3.35
C ALA A 82 17.49 8.22 4.29
N LEU A 83 18.70 8.55 3.88
CA LEU A 83 19.93 8.41 4.66
C LEU A 83 20.37 9.79 5.12
N ILE A 84 20.37 10.02 6.42
CA ILE A 84 20.68 11.34 7.03
C ILE A 84 21.98 11.24 7.79
N GLY A 85 22.88 12.20 7.54
CA GLY A 85 24.12 12.38 8.29
C GLY A 85 24.42 13.86 8.49
N LYS A 86 24.82 14.26 9.68
CA LYS A 86 25.10 15.65 10.05
C LYS A 86 23.98 16.64 9.73
N GLY A 87 22.73 16.16 9.77
CA GLY A 87 21.55 16.99 9.51
C GLY A 87 21.21 17.21 8.03
N GLU A 88 21.82 16.45 7.12
CA GLU A 88 21.59 16.54 5.67
C GLU A 88 21.41 15.14 5.05
N LEU A 89 20.91 15.09 3.82
CA LEU A 89 20.86 13.83 3.05
C LEU A 89 22.29 13.39 2.68
N CYS A 90 22.67 12.17 3.05
CA CYS A 90 23.91 11.54 2.60
C CYS A 90 23.84 11.07 1.13
N HIS A 91 22.62 10.81 0.67
CA HIS A 91 22.33 10.38 -0.71
C HIS A 91 20.94 10.90 -1.10
N PRO A 92 20.73 11.34 -2.36
CA PRO A 92 19.40 11.69 -2.84
C PRO A 92 18.40 10.54 -2.68
N ILE A 93 17.14 10.84 -2.43
CA ILE A 93 16.10 9.81 -2.18
C ILE A 93 15.85 9.00 -3.46
N LEU A 94 16.20 7.72 -3.40
CA LEU A 94 16.15 6.80 -4.53
C LEU A 94 14.70 6.46 -4.90
N ASP A 95 14.41 6.47 -6.19
CA ASP A 95 13.14 5.94 -6.71
C ASP A 95 13.10 4.41 -6.54
N TYR A 96 12.09 3.91 -5.84
CA TYR A 96 11.96 2.47 -5.61
C TYR A 96 11.61 1.67 -6.87
N GLU A 97 11.21 2.32 -7.97
CA GLU A 97 10.93 1.65 -9.25
C GLU A 97 12.19 1.32 -10.05
N GLN A 98 13.33 1.15 -9.38
CA GLN A 98 14.59 0.77 -9.98
C GLN A 98 15.06 -0.60 -9.48
N GLU A 99 15.53 -1.43 -10.39
CA GLU A 99 16.16 -2.71 -10.04
C GLU A 99 17.67 -2.50 -9.90
N PRO A 100 18.31 -3.01 -8.83
CA PRO A 100 19.76 -3.09 -8.78
C PRO A 100 20.32 -3.87 -9.97
N PRO A 101 21.52 -3.56 -10.47
CA PRO A 101 22.16 -4.36 -11.51
C PRO A 101 22.17 -5.85 -11.15
N ALA A 102 21.94 -6.75 -12.11
CA ALA A 102 21.73 -8.18 -11.84
C ALA A 102 22.86 -8.83 -11.00
N SER A 103 24.12 -8.42 -11.23
CA SER A 103 25.26 -8.91 -10.43
C SER A 103 25.22 -8.42 -8.98
N VAL A 104 24.71 -7.23 -8.73
CA VAL A 104 24.50 -6.66 -7.39
C VAL A 104 23.30 -7.33 -6.73
N ALA A 105 22.17 -7.42 -7.43
CA ALA A 105 20.96 -8.08 -6.94
C ALA A 105 21.24 -9.51 -6.45
N ALA A 106 22.02 -10.30 -7.21
CA ALA A 106 22.40 -11.67 -6.83
C ALA A 106 23.19 -11.74 -5.50
N ARG A 107 24.05 -10.74 -5.22
CA ARG A 107 24.78 -10.66 -3.92
C ARG A 107 23.88 -10.25 -2.79
N ILE A 108 23.06 -9.21 -3.00
CA ILE A 108 22.12 -8.68 -2.01
C ILE A 108 21.11 -9.77 -1.58
N ASP A 109 20.60 -10.53 -2.55
CA ASP A 109 19.61 -11.57 -2.32
C ASP A 109 20.12 -12.71 -1.39
N LEU A 110 21.44 -12.86 -1.24
CA LEU A 110 22.04 -13.78 -0.27
C LEU A 110 22.03 -13.27 1.17
N LEU A 111 21.82 -11.96 1.36
CA LEU A 111 21.85 -11.31 2.67
C LEU A 111 20.44 -11.14 3.26
N ILE A 112 19.38 -11.27 2.43
CA ILE A 112 18.02 -11.10 2.93
C ILE A 112 17.64 -12.20 3.93
N PRO A 113 16.93 -11.84 5.00
CA PRO A 113 16.50 -12.80 6.01
C PRO A 113 15.56 -13.87 5.42
N PRO A 114 15.50 -15.06 6.03
CA PRO A 114 14.54 -16.08 5.62
C PRO A 114 13.10 -15.56 5.75
N PHE A 115 12.22 -16.01 4.86
CA PHE A 115 10.81 -15.60 4.85
C PHE A 115 10.12 -15.80 6.21
N SER A 116 10.44 -16.87 6.92
CA SER A 116 9.86 -17.16 8.24
C SER A 116 10.24 -16.17 9.35
N GLU A 117 11.24 -15.31 9.11
CA GLU A 117 11.65 -14.26 10.05
C GLU A 117 10.87 -12.96 9.78
N THR A 118 10.92 -12.46 8.55
CA THR A 118 10.33 -11.17 8.20
C THR A 118 8.95 -11.28 7.58
N TYR A 119 8.55 -12.46 7.15
CA TYR A 119 7.35 -12.70 6.33
C TYR A 119 7.25 -11.75 5.13
N SER A 120 8.39 -11.37 4.60
CA SER A 120 8.54 -10.48 3.45
C SER A 120 9.20 -11.28 2.33
N PRO A 121 8.49 -11.61 1.23
CA PRO A 121 9.09 -12.31 0.11
C PRO A 121 10.09 -11.38 -0.60
N ARG A 122 11.00 -11.97 -1.39
CA ARG A 122 11.80 -11.19 -2.32
C ARG A 122 10.87 -10.59 -3.37
N LEU A 123 10.84 -9.28 -3.42
CA LEU A 123 10.05 -8.51 -4.37
C LEU A 123 10.98 -7.83 -5.40
N PRO A 124 10.49 -7.56 -6.62
CA PRO A 124 11.27 -6.85 -7.63
C PRO A 124 11.49 -5.39 -7.25
N LEU A 125 12.39 -4.73 -7.94
CA LEU A 125 12.70 -3.31 -7.78
C LEU A 125 13.13 -2.99 -6.33
N GLY A 126 12.81 -1.84 -5.83
CA GLY A 126 13.00 -1.41 -4.43
C GLY A 126 11.80 -1.71 -3.53
N LEU A 127 10.89 -2.59 -3.93
CA LEU A 127 9.72 -2.93 -3.10
C LEU A 127 10.10 -3.47 -1.71
N ASN A 128 11.27 -4.10 -1.59
CA ASN A 128 11.92 -4.31 -0.30
C ASN A 128 13.02 -3.27 -0.12
N TYR A 129 12.75 -2.15 0.51
CA TYR A 129 13.72 -1.05 0.55
C TYR A 129 15.02 -1.38 1.32
N GLY A 130 15.06 -2.39 2.18
CA GLY A 130 16.29 -2.94 2.74
C GLY A 130 17.28 -3.41 1.66
N ARG A 131 16.78 -3.95 0.53
CA ARG A 131 17.60 -4.28 -0.63
C ARG A 131 18.18 -3.04 -1.31
N HIS A 132 17.44 -1.94 -1.34
CA HIS A 132 17.96 -0.67 -1.86
C HIS A 132 19.02 -0.04 -0.94
N ILE A 133 18.90 -0.20 0.38
CA ILE A 133 19.96 0.22 1.32
C ILE A 133 21.23 -0.59 1.05
N LEU A 134 21.12 -1.92 0.91
CA LEU A 134 22.25 -2.79 0.54
C LEU A 134 22.85 -2.40 -0.83
N TRP A 135 22.02 -2.03 -1.78
CA TRP A 135 22.51 -1.57 -3.09
C TRP A 135 23.31 -0.27 -2.99
N LEU A 136 22.85 0.71 -2.21
CA LEU A 136 23.61 1.95 -1.99
C LEU A 136 24.91 1.66 -1.24
N GLN A 137 24.89 0.77 -0.26
CA GLN A 137 26.10 0.35 0.47
C GLN A 137 27.10 -0.38 -0.46
N ASP A 138 26.65 -1.26 -1.35
CA ASP A 138 27.52 -1.92 -2.34
C ASP A 138 28.08 -0.93 -3.35
N ARG A 139 27.28 0.07 -3.74
CA ARG A 139 27.67 1.10 -4.70
C ARG A 139 28.72 2.08 -4.14
N ASP A 140 28.49 2.54 -2.92
CA ASP A 140 29.39 3.45 -2.19
C ASP A 140 29.25 3.25 -0.67
N PRO A 141 30.14 2.44 -0.07
CA PRO A 141 30.12 2.19 1.38
C PRO A 141 30.23 3.49 2.21
N SER A 142 30.91 4.53 1.70
CA SER A 142 31.07 5.78 2.44
C SER A 142 29.75 6.51 2.69
N THR A 143 28.72 6.26 1.89
CA THR A 143 27.36 6.78 2.08
C THR A 143 26.77 6.27 3.40
N LEU A 144 26.87 4.96 3.67
CA LEU A 144 26.37 4.37 4.92
C LEU A 144 27.28 4.73 6.11
N ASP A 145 28.58 4.86 5.91
CA ASP A 145 29.51 5.30 6.97
C ASP A 145 29.18 6.74 7.43
N ALA A 146 28.81 7.61 6.49
CA ALA A 146 28.41 8.99 6.79
C ALA A 146 26.99 9.12 7.36
N THR A 147 26.18 8.04 7.32
CA THR A 147 24.79 8.04 7.76
C THR A 147 24.70 7.92 9.29
N ASP A 148 24.03 8.87 9.93
CA ASP A 148 23.69 8.86 11.36
C ASP A 148 22.30 8.22 11.58
N ALA A 149 21.34 8.40 10.62
CA ALA A 149 19.98 7.89 10.72
C ALA A 149 19.46 7.39 9.37
N ILE A 150 18.83 6.21 9.38
CA ILE A 150 18.05 5.65 8.28
C ILE A 150 16.57 5.94 8.57
N LEU A 151 15.97 6.82 7.79
CA LEU A 151 14.58 7.24 7.96
C LEU A 151 13.69 6.62 6.89
N ALA A 152 12.56 6.08 7.30
CA ALA A 152 11.48 5.74 6.39
C ALA A 152 10.87 7.03 5.77
N TYR A 153 10.18 6.92 4.64
CA TYR A 153 9.76 8.08 3.86
C TYR A 153 8.86 9.07 4.63
N PRO A 154 7.79 8.66 5.35
CA PRO A 154 7.03 9.60 6.15
C PRO A 154 7.82 10.16 7.33
N GLN A 155 8.78 9.37 7.89
CA GLN A 155 9.65 9.81 8.97
C GLN A 155 10.69 10.85 8.50
N PHE A 156 11.13 10.76 7.26
CA PHE A 156 11.98 11.78 6.64
C PHE A 156 11.25 13.14 6.61
N TRP A 157 10.00 13.19 6.22
CA TRP A 157 9.23 14.42 6.20
C TRP A 157 8.94 14.94 7.61
N SER A 158 8.60 14.04 8.53
CA SER A 158 8.45 14.42 9.94
C SER A 158 9.74 15.01 10.51
N TRP A 159 10.89 14.43 10.17
CA TRP A 159 12.22 14.96 10.56
C TRP A 159 12.53 16.30 9.88
N LYS A 160 12.24 16.44 8.59
CA LYS A 160 12.51 17.67 7.82
C LYS A 160 11.78 18.88 8.44
N PHE A 161 10.60 18.66 9.03
CA PHE A 161 9.83 19.67 9.73
C PHE A 161 10.22 19.82 11.22
N SER A 162 10.45 18.73 11.95
CA SER A 162 10.65 18.79 13.41
C SER A 162 12.12 18.85 13.86
N GLY A 163 13.05 18.45 12.98
CA GLY A 163 14.46 18.22 13.33
C GLY A 163 14.69 16.95 14.14
N ARG A 164 13.65 16.18 14.52
CA ARG A 164 13.76 14.97 15.34
C ARG A 164 13.59 13.72 14.49
N ALA A 165 14.63 12.87 14.46
CA ALA A 165 14.57 11.56 13.84
C ALA A 165 13.76 10.57 14.71
N ALA A 166 12.89 9.78 14.07
CA ALA A 166 12.11 8.73 14.69
C ALA A 166 11.87 7.60 13.68
N SER A 167 11.64 6.39 14.15
CA SER A 167 11.13 5.27 13.38
C SER A 167 9.66 5.00 13.69
N GLU A 168 8.96 4.27 12.81
CA GLU A 168 7.57 3.88 13.02
C GLU A 168 7.37 2.45 12.49
N VAL A 169 6.74 1.61 13.30
CA VAL A 169 6.70 0.16 13.09
C VAL A 169 5.95 -0.25 11.83
N SER A 170 4.83 0.40 11.52
CA SER A 170 4.01 -0.02 10.37
C SER A 170 4.70 0.20 9.03
N TYR A 171 5.58 1.19 8.96
CA TYR A 171 6.41 1.40 7.79
C TYR A 171 7.63 0.48 7.75
N LEU A 172 8.33 0.30 8.88
CA LEU A 172 9.46 -0.63 8.97
C LEU A 172 9.05 -2.05 8.58
N ALA A 173 7.86 -2.47 8.98
CA ALA A 173 7.35 -3.80 8.71
C ALA A 173 6.63 -3.94 7.35
N CYS A 174 6.55 -2.88 6.55
CA CYS A 174 5.96 -2.94 5.21
C CYS A 174 6.94 -3.60 4.22
N HIS A 175 6.99 -4.94 4.23
CA HIS A 175 7.82 -5.82 3.37
C HIS A 175 9.27 -5.32 3.13
N SER A 176 9.87 -4.66 4.11
CA SER A 176 11.18 -4.00 3.98
C SER A 176 12.39 -4.94 4.08
N HIS A 177 12.24 -6.11 4.68
CA HIS A 177 13.27 -6.99 5.24
C HIS A 177 13.95 -6.47 6.53
N LEU A 178 13.50 -5.35 7.08
CA LEU A 178 14.13 -4.74 8.26
C LEU A 178 13.46 -5.09 9.60
N TRP A 179 12.28 -5.70 9.57
CA TRP A 179 11.47 -6.00 10.75
C TRP A 179 11.07 -7.47 10.83
N ALA A 180 11.12 -8.04 12.03
CA ALA A 180 10.67 -9.39 12.35
C ALA A 180 9.33 -9.32 13.12
N PRO A 181 8.17 -9.49 12.45
CA PRO A 181 6.84 -9.20 13.03
C PRO A 181 6.49 -10.02 14.26
N LEU A 182 6.99 -11.26 14.39
CA LEU A 182 6.72 -12.11 15.53
C LEU A 182 7.65 -11.84 16.72
N ALA A 183 8.84 -11.29 16.46
CA ALA A 183 9.78 -10.88 17.49
C ALA A 183 9.48 -9.47 18.00
N ASP A 184 8.72 -8.69 17.23
CA ASP A 184 8.49 -7.26 17.43
C ASP A 184 9.80 -6.49 17.59
N ASP A 185 10.79 -6.81 16.72
CA ASP A 185 12.13 -6.21 16.72
C ASP A 185 12.69 -6.14 15.28
N PHE A 186 13.80 -5.46 15.13
CA PHE A 186 14.55 -5.43 13.89
C PHE A 186 14.97 -6.85 13.46
N SER A 187 15.03 -7.05 12.15
CA SER A 187 15.46 -8.34 11.59
C SER A 187 16.96 -8.57 11.73
N SER A 188 17.38 -9.82 11.52
CA SER A 188 18.78 -10.23 11.49
C SER A 188 19.61 -9.44 10.45
N LEU A 189 19.01 -8.97 9.36
CA LEU A 189 19.68 -8.12 8.38
C LEU A 189 20.20 -6.82 9.01
N VAL A 190 19.38 -6.17 9.83
CA VAL A 190 19.75 -4.89 10.48
C VAL A 190 20.95 -5.08 11.40
N ASP A 191 21.02 -6.21 12.11
CA ASP A 191 22.13 -6.53 13.00
C ASP A 191 23.40 -6.95 12.24
N GLN A 192 23.26 -7.79 11.22
CA GLN A 192 24.38 -8.28 10.39
C GLN A 192 25.09 -7.14 9.67
N GLU A 193 24.33 -6.15 9.17
CA GLU A 193 24.89 -4.99 8.48
C GLU A 193 25.30 -3.86 9.44
N GLY A 194 25.09 -4.01 10.76
CA GLY A 194 25.42 -3.00 11.77
C GLY A 194 24.55 -1.76 11.72
N TRP A 195 23.35 -1.86 11.13
CA TRP A 195 22.46 -0.68 10.95
C TRP A 195 21.66 -0.34 12.22
N ARG A 196 21.61 -1.20 13.22
CA ARG A 196 20.79 -0.97 14.44
C ARG A 196 21.09 0.39 15.09
N ALA A 197 22.36 0.79 15.16
CA ALA A 197 22.76 2.08 15.70
C ALA A 197 22.35 3.29 14.84
N LYS A 198 21.94 3.03 13.59
CA LYS A 198 21.45 4.04 12.63
C LYS A 198 19.92 4.06 12.53
N MET A 199 19.23 3.12 13.19
CA MET A 199 17.77 3.13 13.30
C MET A 199 17.36 4.02 14.47
N PRO A 200 16.63 5.12 14.23
CA PRO A 200 16.12 5.95 15.31
C PRO A 200 15.12 5.19 16.20
N ASP A 201 14.90 5.72 17.40
CA ASP A 201 13.94 5.18 18.34
C ASP A 201 12.54 5.01 17.70
N LEU A 202 11.87 3.92 18.05
CA LEU A 202 10.48 3.70 17.67
C LEU A 202 9.58 4.68 18.41
N VAL A 203 8.81 5.44 17.65
CA VAL A 203 7.81 6.38 18.15
C VAL A 203 6.49 6.07 17.45
N SER A 204 5.43 5.91 18.21
CA SER A 204 4.10 5.60 17.64
C SER A 204 3.66 6.64 16.62
N ALA A 205 3.00 6.19 15.56
CA ALA A 205 2.40 7.08 14.56
C ALA A 205 1.43 8.09 15.23
N GLY A 206 1.44 9.32 14.75
CA GLY A 206 0.64 10.41 15.31
C GLY A 206 1.19 11.04 16.60
N SER A 207 2.26 10.49 17.22
CA SER A 207 2.90 11.11 18.38
C SER A 207 3.68 12.36 17.99
N SER A 208 3.71 13.36 18.86
CA SER A 208 4.46 14.61 18.61
C SER A 208 5.97 14.39 18.59
N LEU A 209 6.64 14.98 17.61
CA LEU A 209 8.09 15.00 17.48
C LEU A 209 8.71 16.37 17.78
N GLY A 210 7.90 17.42 17.83
CA GLY A 210 8.35 18.80 18.03
C GLY A 210 7.43 19.78 17.32
N THR A 211 7.92 20.99 17.11
CA THR A 211 7.18 22.06 16.42
C THR A 211 7.93 22.58 15.20
N TYR A 212 7.20 23.17 14.28
CA TYR A 212 7.72 23.85 13.10
C TYR A 212 7.16 25.28 13.06
N PRO A 213 8.02 26.32 13.01
CA PRO A 213 7.56 27.69 12.93
C PRO A 213 7.04 28.02 11.53
N VAL A 214 5.82 28.45 11.42
CA VAL A 214 5.16 28.88 10.18
C VAL A 214 4.84 30.36 10.28
N THR A 215 5.26 31.15 9.29
CA THR A 215 4.86 32.55 9.19
C THR A 215 3.54 32.65 8.43
N ALA A 216 2.51 33.15 9.08
CA ALA A 216 1.17 33.36 8.51
C ALA A 216 0.63 34.71 8.96
N ALA A 217 0.12 35.53 8.02
CA ALA A 217 -0.40 36.89 8.28
C ALA A 217 0.58 37.80 9.07
N GLY A 218 1.89 37.59 8.93
CA GLY A 218 2.95 38.38 9.60
C GLY A 218 3.26 37.94 11.05
N GLU A 219 2.61 36.85 11.51
CA GLU A 219 2.90 36.26 12.83
C GLU A 219 3.53 34.88 12.66
N THR A 220 4.40 34.49 13.62
CA THR A 220 4.96 33.15 13.68
C THR A 220 4.05 32.26 14.53
N VAL A 221 3.64 31.15 13.93
CA VAL A 221 2.76 30.13 14.54
C VAL A 221 3.55 28.84 14.67
N GLU A 222 3.64 28.29 15.87
CA GLU A 222 4.22 26.98 16.11
C GLU A 222 3.21 25.88 15.73
N VAL A 223 3.54 25.10 14.70
CA VAL A 223 2.75 23.95 14.25
C VAL A 223 3.38 22.68 14.81
N MET A 224 2.60 21.89 15.55
CA MET A 224 3.03 20.60 16.10
C MET A 224 3.20 19.59 14.98
N VAL A 225 4.39 19.00 14.90
CA VAL A 225 4.75 17.97 13.91
C VAL A 225 4.57 16.58 14.53
N HIS A 226 3.84 15.72 13.87
CA HIS A 226 3.60 14.36 14.32
C HIS A 226 4.36 13.34 13.50
N ASN A 227 4.72 12.20 14.15
CA ASN A 227 5.33 11.08 13.45
C ASN A 227 4.37 10.53 12.40
N GLY A 228 4.87 10.38 11.18
CA GLY A 228 4.09 9.91 10.05
C GLY A 228 3.82 8.40 10.10
N VAL A 229 3.13 7.89 9.07
CA VAL A 229 2.62 6.51 8.99
C VAL A 229 2.67 5.99 7.55
N HIS A 230 2.75 4.66 7.37
CA HIS A 230 2.55 4.00 6.10
C HIS A 230 1.09 4.13 5.63
N ASP A 231 0.86 4.49 4.36
CA ASP A 231 -0.47 4.80 3.80
C ASP A 231 -1.51 3.68 3.99
N SER A 232 -1.16 2.46 3.62
CA SER A 232 -2.09 1.32 3.72
C SER A 232 -2.40 0.94 5.18
N ASN A 233 -1.43 1.09 6.10
CA ASN A 233 -1.67 0.89 7.53
C ASN A 233 -2.46 2.04 8.15
N SER A 234 -2.29 3.25 7.62
CA SER A 234 -3.12 4.40 7.96
C SER A 234 -4.58 4.13 7.61
N ALA A 235 -4.86 3.65 6.39
CA ALA A 235 -6.20 3.27 5.96
C ALA A 235 -6.78 2.15 6.85
N LEU A 236 -6.00 1.11 7.18
CA LEU A 236 -6.42 0.06 8.10
C LEU A 236 -6.82 0.62 9.48
N PHE A 237 -6.02 1.56 10.00
CA PHE A 237 -6.32 2.22 11.27
C PHE A 237 -7.58 3.08 11.20
N TYR A 238 -7.85 3.77 10.07
CA TYR A 238 -9.07 4.55 9.88
C TYR A 238 -10.32 3.70 10.14
N TYR A 239 -10.45 2.54 9.49
CA TYR A 239 -11.62 1.67 9.64
C TYR A 239 -11.76 1.14 11.06
N ARG A 240 -10.65 0.83 11.73
CA ARG A 240 -10.67 0.49 13.16
C ARG A 240 -11.18 1.65 14.02
N SER A 241 -10.75 2.88 13.71
CA SER A 241 -11.14 4.08 14.49
C SER A 241 -12.61 4.43 14.38
N VAL A 242 -13.28 4.01 13.30
CA VAL A 242 -14.73 4.21 13.09
C VAL A 242 -15.58 3.01 13.51
N GLY A 243 -14.98 1.98 14.11
CA GLY A 243 -15.71 0.91 14.81
C GLY A 243 -15.74 -0.45 14.12
N PHE A 244 -14.86 -0.72 13.15
CA PHE A 244 -14.63 -2.08 12.67
C PHE A 244 -13.53 -2.73 13.51
N ASP A 245 -13.87 -3.69 14.36
CA ASP A 245 -12.90 -4.38 15.22
C ASP A 245 -12.29 -5.62 14.54
N ASP A 246 -13.12 -6.44 13.92
CA ASP A 246 -12.71 -7.66 13.22
C ASP A 246 -13.22 -7.62 11.77
N PHE A 247 -12.34 -7.32 10.85
CA PHE A 247 -12.67 -7.15 9.44
C PHE A 247 -11.47 -7.47 8.53
N THR A 248 -11.78 -7.74 7.28
CA THR A 248 -10.80 -7.79 6.18
C THR A 248 -10.90 -6.50 5.37
N LEU A 249 -9.80 -5.77 5.26
CA LEU A 249 -9.73 -4.57 4.41
C LEU A 249 -9.27 -4.95 3.01
N ILE A 250 -10.01 -4.52 2.00
CA ILE A 250 -9.61 -4.55 0.59
C ILE A 250 -9.34 -3.11 0.14
N SER A 251 -8.08 -2.74 0.03
CA SER A 251 -7.68 -1.45 -0.53
C SER A 251 -7.46 -1.59 -2.04
N THR A 252 -8.17 -0.79 -2.83
CA THR A 252 -8.21 -0.91 -4.30
C THR A 252 -7.66 0.34 -4.98
N GLY A 253 -6.77 0.11 -5.94
CA GLY A 253 -6.16 1.15 -6.77
C GLY A 253 -5.45 0.46 -7.93
N THR A 254 -4.25 0.88 -8.29
CA THR A 254 -3.35 0.15 -9.20
C THR A 254 -3.12 -1.27 -8.67
N TRP A 255 -2.92 -1.39 -7.35
CA TRP A 255 -2.90 -2.63 -6.61
C TRP A 255 -4.24 -2.90 -5.94
N VAL A 256 -4.60 -4.16 -5.78
CA VAL A 256 -5.55 -4.65 -4.78
C VAL A 256 -4.72 -5.25 -3.66
N ILE A 257 -4.84 -4.69 -2.46
CA ILE A 257 -4.12 -5.10 -1.26
C ILE A 257 -5.15 -5.50 -0.22
N ILE A 258 -5.07 -6.73 0.26
CA ILE A 258 -6.04 -7.30 1.20
C ILE A 258 -5.35 -7.58 2.52
N PHE A 259 -5.84 -6.98 3.59
CA PHE A 259 -5.36 -7.18 4.97
C PHE A 259 -6.35 -8.02 5.76
N ASN A 260 -5.85 -9.06 6.44
CA ASN A 260 -6.63 -9.82 7.42
C ASN A 260 -5.78 -10.12 8.66
N GLN A 261 -6.05 -9.43 9.75
CA GLN A 261 -5.32 -9.65 11.02
C GLN A 261 -5.66 -10.99 11.68
N ALA A 262 -6.80 -11.59 11.37
CA ALA A 262 -7.19 -12.91 11.90
C ALA A 262 -6.44 -14.07 11.21
N CYS A 263 -5.80 -13.83 10.05
CA CYS A 263 -5.02 -14.85 9.36
C CYS A 263 -3.66 -15.03 10.04
N PRO A 264 -3.31 -16.25 10.50
CA PRO A 264 -2.02 -16.50 11.12
C PRO A 264 -0.87 -16.43 10.10
N LEU A 265 0.27 -15.84 10.50
CA LEU A 265 1.40 -15.63 9.57
C LEU A 265 1.98 -16.92 8.99
N ASN A 266 1.89 -18.04 9.68
CA ASN A 266 2.33 -19.33 9.17
C ASN A 266 1.45 -19.90 8.02
N ALA A 267 0.34 -19.24 7.70
CA ALA A 267 -0.49 -19.56 6.54
C ALA A 267 -0.05 -18.81 5.28
N LEU A 268 0.89 -17.87 5.38
CA LEU A 268 1.36 -17.08 4.26
C LEU A 268 2.19 -17.92 3.30
N ASP A 269 1.84 -17.84 2.01
CA ASP A 269 2.56 -18.46 0.90
C ASP A 269 3.29 -17.37 0.11
N ARG A 270 4.61 -17.27 0.28
CA ARG A 270 5.45 -16.28 -0.40
C ARG A 270 5.36 -16.36 -1.94
N GLU A 271 5.07 -17.55 -2.48
CA GLU A 271 4.92 -17.76 -3.92
C GLU A 271 3.58 -17.25 -4.47
N ARG A 272 2.69 -16.74 -3.60
CA ARG A 272 1.40 -16.15 -3.96
C ARG A 272 1.30 -14.67 -3.63
N ASP A 273 2.45 -14.00 -3.51
CA ASP A 273 2.54 -12.58 -3.13
C ASP A 273 1.85 -12.29 -1.78
N MET A 274 1.91 -13.29 -0.87
CA MET A 274 1.45 -13.16 0.51
C MET A 274 2.60 -12.75 1.40
N LEU A 275 2.37 -11.78 2.28
CA LEU A 275 3.37 -11.18 3.15
C LEU A 275 2.76 -10.69 4.45
N ALA A 276 3.59 -10.33 5.42
CA ALA A 276 3.14 -9.66 6.63
C ALA A 276 3.36 -8.15 6.54
N ASN A 277 2.39 -7.41 7.04
CA ASN A 277 2.52 -6.06 7.56
C ASN A 277 2.43 -6.09 9.08
N VAL A 278 2.71 -4.97 9.72
CA VAL A 278 2.45 -4.74 11.15
C VAL A 278 1.61 -3.47 11.26
N THR A 279 0.57 -3.51 12.07
CA THR A 279 -0.29 -2.35 12.29
C THR A 279 0.44 -1.28 13.11
N VAL A 280 -0.11 -0.08 13.16
CA VAL A 280 0.41 1.01 14.02
C VAL A 280 0.43 0.68 15.52
N ASP A 281 -0.26 -0.38 15.93
CA ASP A 281 -0.33 -0.89 17.29
C ASP A 281 0.50 -2.18 17.48
N HIS A 282 1.50 -2.40 16.63
CA HIS A 282 2.44 -3.54 16.67
C HIS A 282 1.81 -4.92 16.43
N ALA A 283 0.56 -5.01 15.99
CA ALA A 283 -0.06 -6.30 15.70
C ALA A 283 0.29 -6.76 14.27
N PRO A 284 0.78 -8.01 14.08
CA PRO A 284 0.96 -8.54 12.74
C PRO A 284 -0.33 -8.58 11.93
N ALA A 285 -0.25 -8.26 10.64
CA ALA A 285 -1.36 -8.27 9.71
C ALA A 285 -0.97 -9.01 8.43
N ALA A 286 -1.55 -10.20 8.23
CA ALA A 286 -1.39 -10.95 6.99
C ALA A 286 -1.94 -10.13 5.82
N THR A 287 -1.21 -10.15 4.72
CA THR A 287 -1.52 -9.36 3.53
C THR A 287 -1.34 -10.21 2.28
N ILE A 288 -2.23 -10.08 1.31
CA ILE A 288 -2.09 -10.60 -0.04
C ILE A 288 -2.36 -9.47 -1.02
N ARG A 289 -1.66 -9.47 -2.16
CA ARG A 289 -1.79 -8.39 -3.13
C ARG A 289 -1.70 -8.90 -4.56
N PHE A 290 -2.24 -8.13 -5.50
CA PHE A 290 -2.08 -8.27 -6.94
C PHE A 290 -2.39 -6.94 -7.63
N MET A 291 -1.94 -6.77 -8.87
CA MET A 291 -2.11 -5.49 -9.59
C MET A 291 -3.51 -5.33 -10.20
N GLY A 292 -4.57 -5.49 -9.40
CA GLY A 292 -5.95 -5.60 -9.88
C GLY A 292 -6.42 -4.49 -10.78
N GLY A 293 -6.14 -3.21 -10.46
CA GLY A 293 -6.49 -2.09 -11.33
C GLY A 293 -5.74 -2.12 -12.66
N ARG A 294 -4.43 -2.41 -12.65
CA ARG A 294 -3.63 -2.55 -13.87
C ARG A 294 -4.08 -3.76 -14.71
N GLU A 295 -4.37 -4.88 -14.06
CA GLU A 295 -4.86 -6.08 -14.76
C GLU A 295 -6.23 -5.84 -15.40
N TYR A 296 -7.11 -5.09 -14.72
CA TYR A 296 -8.36 -4.63 -15.31
C TYR A 296 -8.12 -3.79 -16.55
N ASP A 297 -7.25 -2.77 -16.46
CA ASP A 297 -6.96 -1.88 -17.58
C ASP A 297 -6.43 -2.64 -18.81
N VAL A 298 -5.52 -3.58 -18.59
CA VAL A 298 -4.95 -4.42 -19.68
C VAL A 298 -6.03 -5.33 -20.26
N ALA A 299 -6.77 -6.07 -19.43
CA ALA A 299 -7.76 -7.02 -19.88
C ALA A 299 -8.96 -6.35 -20.56
N SER A 300 -9.43 -5.19 -20.04
CA SER A 300 -10.54 -4.42 -20.60
C SER A 300 -10.15 -3.51 -21.77
N GLN A 301 -8.84 -3.38 -22.09
CA GLN A 301 -8.30 -2.40 -23.04
C GLN A 301 -8.63 -0.96 -22.64
N GLY A 302 -8.53 -0.63 -21.34
CA GLY A 302 -8.75 0.73 -20.84
C GLY A 302 -10.22 1.16 -20.84
N TRP A 303 -11.16 0.24 -20.66
CA TRP A 303 -12.58 0.57 -20.60
C TRP A 303 -12.90 1.39 -19.34
N THR A 304 -13.51 2.57 -19.54
CA THR A 304 -13.82 3.53 -18.45
C THR A 304 -15.31 3.80 -18.26
N LYS A 305 -16.17 3.17 -19.06
CA LYS A 305 -17.62 3.33 -18.95
C LYS A 305 -18.21 2.34 -17.95
N SER A 306 -19.41 2.60 -17.43
CA SER A 306 -20.18 1.66 -16.64
C SER A 306 -20.40 0.34 -17.42
N ILE A 307 -20.52 -0.75 -16.67
CA ILE A 307 -20.78 -2.09 -17.20
C ILE A 307 -22.18 -2.48 -16.75
N SER A 308 -23.03 -2.92 -17.68
CA SER A 308 -24.38 -3.35 -17.40
C SER A 308 -24.43 -4.77 -16.79
N ILE A 309 -25.49 -5.08 -16.06
CA ILE A 309 -25.76 -6.43 -15.54
C ILE A 309 -25.95 -7.40 -16.73
N GLU A 310 -26.62 -6.96 -17.78
CA GLU A 310 -26.86 -7.73 -19.00
C GLU A 310 -25.55 -8.17 -19.68
N ALA A 311 -24.52 -7.29 -19.69
CA ALA A 311 -23.21 -7.67 -20.22
C ALA A 311 -22.53 -8.75 -19.35
N VAL A 312 -22.65 -8.67 -18.02
CA VAL A 312 -22.14 -9.68 -17.09
C VAL A 312 -22.87 -11.00 -17.30
N GLU A 313 -24.20 -11.01 -17.38
CA GLU A 313 -25.01 -12.22 -17.65
C GLU A 313 -24.68 -12.85 -19.00
N ALA A 314 -24.50 -12.02 -20.04
CA ALA A 314 -24.17 -12.48 -21.39
C ALA A 314 -22.82 -13.22 -21.40
N VAL A 315 -21.78 -12.71 -20.75
CA VAL A 315 -20.45 -13.35 -20.74
C VAL A 315 -20.43 -14.62 -19.87
N ILE A 316 -21.19 -14.65 -18.80
CA ILE A 316 -21.39 -15.85 -17.98
C ILE A 316 -22.10 -16.95 -18.81
N ALA A 317 -23.17 -16.61 -19.49
CA ALA A 317 -23.92 -17.54 -20.33
C ALA A 317 -23.08 -18.05 -21.52
N LYS A 318 -22.22 -17.21 -22.10
CA LYS A 318 -21.27 -17.59 -23.16
C LYS A 318 -20.13 -18.50 -22.67
N GLY A 319 -19.82 -18.47 -21.37
CA GLY A 319 -18.65 -19.15 -20.82
C GLY A 319 -17.34 -18.52 -21.30
N SER A 320 -17.28 -17.19 -21.41
CA SER A 320 -16.07 -16.44 -21.73
C SER A 320 -15.34 -16.06 -20.44
N PHE A 321 -14.03 -16.37 -20.36
CA PHE A 321 -13.19 -16.17 -19.17
C PHE A 321 -11.95 -15.33 -19.49
N ALA A 322 -11.48 -14.57 -18.52
CA ALA A 322 -10.11 -14.09 -18.46
C ALA A 322 -9.38 -14.88 -17.34
N LEU A 323 -8.22 -15.43 -17.66
CA LEU A 323 -7.41 -16.25 -16.75
C LEU A 323 -6.10 -15.53 -16.41
N PRO A 324 -5.53 -15.72 -15.18
CA PRO A 324 -4.38 -14.96 -14.70
C PRO A 324 -3.08 -15.28 -15.44
N SER A 325 -2.10 -14.34 -15.44
CA SER A 325 -2.08 -12.98 -14.87
C SER A 325 -1.79 -11.98 -15.97
N PHE A 326 -2.52 -10.84 -15.99
CA PHE A 326 -2.30 -9.77 -16.95
C PHE A 326 -1.25 -8.74 -16.48
N ALA A 327 -0.72 -8.91 -15.27
CA ALA A 327 0.42 -8.16 -14.74
C ALA A 327 1.30 -9.08 -13.89
N ALA A 328 2.53 -8.64 -13.63
CA ALA A 328 3.46 -9.40 -12.81
C ALA A 328 3.05 -9.39 -11.32
N GLY A 329 3.35 -10.48 -10.61
CA GLY A 329 3.01 -10.66 -9.19
C GLY A 329 1.65 -11.27 -8.95
N GLY A 330 1.23 -11.31 -7.67
CA GLY A 330 -0.06 -11.85 -7.26
C GLY A 330 -0.09 -13.38 -7.09
N PRO A 331 -1.29 -13.96 -6.91
CA PRO A 331 -1.47 -15.38 -6.55
C PRO A 331 -1.06 -16.40 -7.61
N PHE A 332 -0.73 -15.95 -8.83
CA PHE A 332 -0.38 -16.82 -9.97
C PHE A 332 0.94 -16.38 -10.61
N PRO A 333 2.07 -16.47 -9.90
CA PRO A 333 3.37 -16.07 -10.43
C PRO A 333 3.76 -16.93 -11.65
N GLY A 334 4.31 -16.26 -12.67
CA GLY A 334 4.78 -16.92 -13.89
C GLY A 334 3.68 -17.35 -14.87
N SER A 335 2.40 -17.11 -14.56
CA SER A 335 1.29 -17.32 -15.50
C SER A 335 1.15 -16.11 -16.44
N GLU A 336 0.68 -16.34 -17.65
CA GLU A 336 0.39 -15.30 -18.65
C GLU A 336 -1.11 -15.15 -18.87
N GLY A 337 -1.61 -13.92 -18.72
CA GLY A 337 -3.02 -13.60 -18.83
C GLY A 337 -3.58 -13.81 -20.24
N HIS A 338 -4.67 -14.53 -20.35
CA HIS A 338 -5.32 -14.81 -21.63
C HIS A 338 -6.83 -14.96 -21.48
N PHE A 339 -7.53 -14.84 -22.60
CA PHE A 339 -8.96 -15.07 -22.69
C PHE A 339 -9.23 -16.49 -23.16
N LEU A 340 -10.28 -17.10 -22.64
CA LEU A 340 -10.74 -18.45 -22.98
C LEU A 340 -12.25 -18.44 -23.22
N GLY A 341 -12.72 -19.25 -24.19
CA GLY A 341 -14.12 -19.32 -24.60
C GLY A 341 -14.41 -18.41 -25.79
N PRO A 342 -15.69 -18.11 -26.09
CA PRO A 342 -16.06 -17.24 -27.19
C PRO A 342 -15.44 -15.83 -27.08
N ALA A 343 -15.06 -15.27 -28.22
CA ALA A 343 -14.49 -13.92 -28.29
C ALA A 343 -15.48 -12.87 -27.76
N VAL A 344 -14.96 -11.90 -27.05
CA VAL A 344 -15.71 -10.78 -26.46
C VAL A 344 -15.02 -9.46 -26.80
N GLU A 345 -15.80 -8.43 -27.06
CA GLU A 345 -15.35 -7.10 -27.41
C GLU A 345 -16.16 -6.03 -26.64
N GLY A 346 -15.64 -4.80 -26.59
CA GLY A 346 -16.34 -3.67 -25.99
C GLY A 346 -16.75 -3.93 -24.55
N GLU A 347 -18.02 -3.71 -24.23
CA GLU A 347 -18.58 -3.85 -22.89
C GLU A 347 -18.50 -5.31 -22.36
N GLU A 348 -18.71 -6.32 -23.19
CA GLU A 348 -18.58 -7.71 -22.79
C GLU A 348 -17.14 -8.05 -22.38
N ARG A 349 -16.14 -7.52 -23.10
CA ARG A 349 -14.73 -7.67 -22.73
C ARG A 349 -14.44 -7.03 -21.36
N ALA A 350 -15.00 -5.84 -21.13
CA ALA A 350 -14.90 -5.17 -19.84
C ALA A 350 -15.60 -5.94 -18.72
N ALA A 351 -16.76 -6.57 -19.00
CA ALA A 351 -17.47 -7.44 -18.05
C ALA A 351 -16.63 -8.69 -17.68
N VAL A 352 -15.98 -9.33 -18.65
CA VAL A 352 -15.04 -10.45 -18.38
C VAL A 352 -13.85 -9.98 -17.55
N ALA A 353 -13.27 -8.80 -17.85
CA ALA A 353 -12.17 -8.24 -17.09
C ALA A 353 -12.60 -7.89 -15.64
N LEU A 354 -13.78 -7.34 -15.44
CA LEU A 354 -14.34 -7.06 -14.12
C LEU A 354 -14.55 -8.37 -13.32
N LEU A 355 -15.19 -9.37 -13.91
CA LEU A 355 -15.36 -10.69 -13.29
C LEU A 355 -14.02 -11.32 -12.92
N TYR A 356 -13.00 -11.18 -13.78
CA TYR A 356 -11.66 -11.66 -13.50
C TYR A 356 -11.09 -11.04 -12.22
N VAL A 357 -11.09 -9.70 -12.09
CA VAL A 357 -10.54 -9.01 -10.91
C VAL A 357 -11.34 -9.38 -9.66
N ILE A 358 -12.67 -9.53 -9.76
CA ILE A 358 -13.51 -9.96 -8.64
C ILE A 358 -13.16 -11.39 -8.23
N LEU A 359 -12.95 -12.31 -9.17
CA LEU A 359 -12.60 -13.70 -8.88
C LEU A 359 -11.18 -13.85 -8.34
N MET A 360 -10.24 -13.01 -8.77
CA MET A 360 -8.92 -12.89 -8.15
C MET A 360 -9.02 -12.40 -6.71
N THR A 361 -9.89 -11.42 -6.43
CA THR A 361 -10.16 -10.92 -5.08
C THR A 361 -10.81 -12.01 -4.22
N ASP A 362 -11.82 -12.70 -4.73
CA ASP A 362 -12.52 -13.78 -4.05
C ASP A 362 -11.56 -14.95 -3.70
N LEU A 363 -10.67 -15.33 -4.61
CA LEU A 363 -9.64 -16.32 -4.34
C LEU A 363 -8.63 -15.82 -3.28
N SER A 364 -8.23 -14.56 -3.37
CA SER A 364 -7.29 -13.95 -2.42
C SER A 364 -7.88 -13.89 -1.01
N LEU A 365 -9.17 -13.64 -0.87
CA LEU A 365 -9.87 -13.70 0.42
C LEU A 365 -9.85 -15.12 1.02
N ASP A 366 -9.98 -16.17 0.21
CA ASP A 366 -9.84 -17.54 0.71
C ASP A 366 -8.40 -17.87 1.11
N LEU A 367 -7.41 -17.43 0.33
CA LEU A 367 -6.00 -17.64 0.63
C LEU A 367 -5.59 -16.97 1.95
N ILE A 368 -6.09 -15.76 2.21
CA ILE A 368 -5.83 -15.04 3.46
C ILE A 368 -6.83 -15.40 4.58
N ARG A 369 -7.63 -16.45 4.36
CA ARG A 369 -8.59 -17.00 5.34
C ARG A 369 -9.57 -15.97 5.90
N SER A 370 -10.04 -15.05 5.05
CA SER A 370 -11.05 -14.06 5.44
C SER A 370 -12.39 -14.74 5.77
N GLN A 371 -12.88 -14.50 7.00
CA GLN A 371 -14.16 -15.04 7.51
C GLN A 371 -15.02 -13.95 8.18
N ASN A 372 -14.45 -12.79 8.38
CA ASN A 372 -15.01 -11.61 9.03
C ASN A 372 -15.62 -10.66 8.00
N ASP A 373 -16.21 -9.56 8.46
CA ASP A 373 -16.76 -8.52 7.59
C ASP A 373 -15.70 -8.00 6.61
N ILE A 374 -16.10 -7.63 5.41
CA ILE A 374 -15.23 -7.11 4.36
C ILE A 374 -15.50 -5.62 4.18
N VAL A 375 -14.45 -4.82 4.27
CA VAL A 375 -14.50 -3.39 3.96
C VAL A 375 -13.70 -3.14 2.69
N ILE A 376 -14.32 -2.51 1.69
CA ILE A 376 -13.67 -2.17 0.42
C ILE A 376 -13.45 -0.66 0.36
N ASP A 377 -12.20 -0.27 0.08
CA ASP A 377 -11.77 1.12 -0.07
C ASP A 377 -11.09 1.33 -1.43
N GLY A 378 -11.07 2.57 -1.91
CA GLY A 378 -10.29 2.99 -3.05
C GLY A 378 -11.01 2.98 -4.40
N GLY A 379 -10.24 2.98 -5.49
CA GLY A 379 -10.72 3.32 -6.82
C GLY A 379 -11.69 2.36 -7.49
N LEU A 380 -11.56 1.04 -7.26
CA LEU A 380 -12.45 0.03 -7.88
C LEU A 380 -13.86 0.03 -7.25
N VAL A 381 -14.05 0.64 -6.08
CA VAL A 381 -15.39 0.87 -5.50
C VAL A 381 -16.27 1.70 -6.45
N LYS A 382 -15.65 2.57 -7.26
CA LYS A 382 -16.36 3.39 -8.27
C LYS A 382 -16.87 2.58 -9.46
N ALA A 383 -16.44 1.33 -9.63
CA ALA A 383 -17.05 0.42 -10.59
C ALA A 383 -18.33 -0.14 -9.97
N ASP A 384 -19.49 0.33 -10.42
CA ASP A 384 -20.82 0.10 -9.82
C ASP A 384 -21.11 -1.37 -9.47
N LEU A 385 -20.53 -2.32 -10.18
CA LEU A 385 -20.77 -3.76 -10.00
C LEU A 385 -19.67 -4.50 -9.20
N TYR A 386 -18.51 -3.90 -8.89
CA TYR A 386 -17.43 -4.62 -8.22
C TYR A 386 -17.85 -5.15 -6.84
N ALA A 387 -18.31 -4.25 -5.97
CA ALA A 387 -18.73 -4.62 -4.61
C ALA A 387 -20.01 -5.48 -4.58
N PRO A 388 -21.07 -5.20 -5.37
CA PRO A 388 -22.25 -6.05 -5.42
C PRO A 388 -21.99 -7.47 -5.93
N LEU A 389 -21.11 -7.65 -6.92
CA LEU A 389 -20.73 -8.98 -7.43
C LEU A 389 -19.85 -9.73 -6.43
N LEU A 390 -18.91 -9.04 -5.76
CA LEU A 390 -18.14 -9.67 -4.69
C LEU A 390 -19.05 -10.12 -3.54
N ALA A 391 -20.01 -9.28 -3.14
CA ALA A 391 -21.01 -9.63 -2.12
C ALA A 391 -21.88 -10.84 -2.54
N ALA A 392 -22.14 -11.02 -3.84
CA ALA A 392 -22.86 -12.18 -4.35
C ALA A 392 -22.04 -13.49 -4.30
N LEU A 393 -20.72 -13.39 -4.24
CA LEU A 393 -19.80 -14.54 -4.16
C LEU A 393 -19.44 -14.91 -2.72
N ARG A 394 -19.75 -14.04 -1.74
CA ARG A 394 -19.31 -14.18 -0.34
C ARG A 394 -20.50 -14.25 0.60
N ASP A 395 -20.37 -15.09 1.65
CA ASP A 395 -21.36 -15.14 2.73
C ASP A 395 -21.14 -14.03 3.77
N GLN A 396 -20.00 -13.33 3.69
CA GLN A 396 -19.60 -12.24 4.59
C GLN A 396 -20.37 -10.95 4.25
N THR A 397 -20.56 -10.09 5.25
CA THR A 397 -21.08 -8.75 5.00
C THR A 397 -20.01 -7.93 4.30
N VAL A 398 -20.36 -7.26 3.22
CA VAL A 398 -19.49 -6.37 2.46
C VAL A 398 -19.92 -4.93 2.68
N PHE A 399 -18.95 -4.08 3.01
CA PHE A 399 -19.12 -2.64 3.16
C PHE A 399 -18.23 -1.90 2.16
N THR A 400 -18.68 -0.73 1.72
CA THR A 400 -17.85 0.22 0.99
C THR A 400 -17.76 1.53 1.74
N SER A 401 -16.60 2.18 1.69
CA SER A 401 -16.44 3.52 2.24
C SER A 401 -17.05 4.54 1.30
N ALA A 402 -17.82 5.48 1.85
CA ALA A 402 -18.25 6.68 1.12
C ALA A 402 -17.06 7.60 0.82
N ASN A 403 -15.97 7.46 1.57
CA ASN A 403 -14.78 8.31 1.49
C ASN A 403 -13.55 7.49 1.05
N PRO A 404 -13.02 7.71 -0.17
CA PRO A 404 -11.92 6.91 -0.71
C PRO A 404 -10.52 7.33 -0.22
N GLU A 405 -10.41 8.24 0.74
CA GLU A 405 -9.14 8.82 1.22
C GLU A 405 -8.75 8.25 2.60
N GLY A 406 -8.96 6.95 2.81
CA GLY A 406 -8.70 6.26 4.09
C GLY A 406 -7.28 6.49 4.63
N SER A 407 -6.26 6.63 3.78
CA SER A 407 -4.89 6.93 4.18
C SER A 407 -4.77 8.28 4.90
N ALA A 408 -5.37 9.33 4.34
CA ALA A 408 -5.33 10.67 4.95
C ALA A 408 -6.16 10.74 6.24
N PHE A 409 -7.36 10.12 6.23
CA PHE A 409 -8.22 10.09 7.42
C PHE A 409 -7.60 9.28 8.56
N GLY A 410 -6.94 8.17 8.27
CA GLY A 410 -6.25 7.37 9.26
C GLY A 410 -5.07 8.13 9.90
N ALA A 411 -4.29 8.86 9.11
CA ALA A 411 -3.21 9.69 9.64
C ALA A 411 -3.75 10.82 10.56
N ALA A 412 -4.84 11.48 10.17
CA ALA A 412 -5.52 12.44 11.04
C ALA A 412 -6.08 11.78 12.31
N ALA A 413 -6.70 10.61 12.18
CA ALA A 413 -7.24 9.86 13.32
C ALA A 413 -6.17 9.49 14.35
N LEU A 414 -4.95 9.17 13.90
CA LEU A 414 -3.80 8.91 14.77
C LEU A 414 -3.40 10.15 15.57
N VAL A 415 -3.45 11.33 14.95
CA VAL A 415 -3.20 12.61 15.66
C VAL A 415 -4.32 12.91 16.65
N PHE A 416 -5.58 12.77 16.25
CA PHE A 416 -6.73 12.98 17.13
C PHE A 416 -6.75 12.01 18.32
N ARG A 417 -6.31 10.74 18.10
CA ARG A 417 -6.19 9.72 19.16
C ARG A 417 -5.31 10.18 20.32
N GLN A 418 -4.24 10.95 20.06
CA GLN A 418 -3.35 11.47 21.10
C GLN A 418 -4.05 12.39 22.09
N SER A 419 -5.19 12.95 21.73
CA SER A 419 -5.99 13.86 22.55
C SER A 419 -7.36 13.30 22.91
N ASN A 420 -7.58 11.99 22.71
CA ASN A 420 -8.86 11.30 22.91
C ASN A 420 -10.05 11.89 22.11
N VAL A 421 -9.77 12.56 21.01
CA VAL A 421 -10.79 13.08 20.08
C VAL A 421 -11.09 11.98 19.04
N ARG A 422 -12.37 11.75 18.76
CA ARG A 422 -12.84 10.79 17.74
C ARG A 422 -13.80 11.49 16.78
N PRO A 423 -13.29 12.26 15.82
CA PRO A 423 -14.14 13.08 14.96
C PRO A 423 -14.86 12.25 13.89
N PHE A 424 -14.26 11.14 13.47
CA PHE A 424 -14.77 10.34 12.36
C PHE A 424 -15.94 9.46 12.80
N LYS A 425 -16.95 9.39 11.93
CA LYS A 425 -18.10 8.49 12.05
C LYS A 425 -17.96 7.35 11.06
N ASN A 426 -18.62 6.24 11.37
CA ASN A 426 -18.73 5.15 10.40
C ASN A 426 -19.74 5.55 9.30
N GLU A 427 -19.22 5.91 8.14
CA GLU A 427 -19.98 6.24 6.93
C GLU A 427 -19.95 5.11 5.89
N CYS A 428 -19.53 3.92 6.32
CA CYS A 428 -19.51 2.77 5.42
C CYS A 428 -20.91 2.26 5.15
N GLU A 429 -21.20 2.03 3.88
CA GLU A 429 -22.49 1.49 3.43
C GLU A 429 -22.41 -0.01 3.28
N ARG A 430 -23.41 -0.72 3.79
CA ARG A 430 -23.59 -2.15 3.57
C ARG A 430 -24.05 -2.42 2.15
N ILE A 431 -23.29 -3.21 1.42
CA ILE A 431 -23.56 -3.53 0.03
C ILE A 431 -24.58 -4.67 -0.05
N ARG A 432 -25.55 -4.53 -0.94
CA ARG A 432 -26.47 -5.59 -1.32
C ARG A 432 -25.85 -6.43 -2.44
N ALA A 433 -25.89 -7.73 -2.29
CA ALA A 433 -25.52 -8.66 -3.35
C ALA A 433 -26.45 -8.49 -4.55
N VAL A 434 -25.90 -8.55 -5.75
CA VAL A 434 -26.64 -8.64 -6.99
C VAL A 434 -26.94 -10.11 -7.30
N GLU A 435 -28.14 -10.39 -7.80
CA GLU A 435 -28.51 -11.74 -8.23
C GLU A 435 -28.14 -11.92 -9.71
N ILE A 436 -27.18 -12.79 -9.99
CA ILE A 436 -26.72 -13.11 -11.35
C ILE A 436 -26.81 -14.63 -11.54
N ALA A 437 -27.59 -15.03 -12.55
CA ALA A 437 -27.76 -16.44 -12.89
C ALA A 437 -26.43 -17.09 -13.32
N GLY A 438 -26.07 -18.22 -12.72
CA GLY A 438 -24.87 -18.98 -13.08
C GLY A 438 -23.55 -18.42 -12.52
N LEU A 439 -23.54 -17.33 -11.74
CA LEU A 439 -22.32 -16.73 -11.19
C LEU A 439 -21.51 -17.73 -10.33
N GLY A 440 -22.18 -18.53 -9.51
CA GLY A 440 -21.53 -19.56 -8.69
C GLY A 440 -20.88 -20.66 -9.53
N ASP A 441 -21.50 -21.09 -10.64
CA ASP A 441 -20.95 -22.08 -11.58
C ASP A 441 -19.74 -21.49 -12.33
N TYR A 442 -19.84 -20.24 -12.76
CA TYR A 442 -18.77 -19.50 -13.41
C TYR A 442 -17.55 -19.36 -12.50
N ARG A 443 -17.75 -19.02 -11.19
CA ARG A 443 -16.71 -19.00 -10.16
C ARG A 443 -15.99 -20.34 -10.04
N ARG A 444 -16.75 -21.45 -9.96
CA ARG A 444 -16.18 -22.80 -9.82
C ARG A 444 -15.34 -23.19 -11.03
N GLU A 445 -15.85 -22.92 -12.23
CA GLU A 445 -15.14 -23.23 -13.46
C GLU A 445 -13.88 -22.35 -13.64
N TRP A 446 -13.97 -21.06 -13.35
CA TRP A 446 -12.81 -20.16 -13.38
C TRP A 446 -11.72 -20.65 -12.41
N ARG A 447 -12.07 -20.98 -11.18
CA ARG A 447 -11.11 -21.49 -10.18
C ARG A 447 -10.44 -22.80 -10.63
N ARG A 448 -11.20 -23.72 -11.19
CA ARG A 448 -10.66 -24.97 -11.72
C ARG A 448 -9.59 -24.69 -12.78
N ARG A 449 -9.89 -23.85 -13.75
CA ARG A 449 -9.00 -23.49 -14.85
C ARG A 449 -7.76 -22.73 -14.35
N ALA A 450 -7.92 -21.76 -13.47
CA ALA A 450 -6.81 -20.99 -12.90
C ALA A 450 -5.84 -21.89 -12.09
N ILE A 451 -6.35 -22.90 -11.37
CA ILE A 451 -5.49 -23.86 -10.63
C ILE A 451 -4.74 -24.79 -11.59
N GLU A 452 -5.35 -25.20 -12.69
CA GLU A 452 -4.69 -26.03 -13.72
C GLU A 452 -3.50 -25.30 -14.34
N LEU A 453 -3.63 -24.01 -14.69
CA LEU A 453 -2.53 -23.20 -15.19
C LEU A 453 -1.31 -23.18 -14.26
N ARG A 454 -1.54 -23.08 -12.94
CA ARG A 454 -0.44 -23.10 -11.96
C ARG A 454 0.31 -24.42 -11.94
N ARG A 455 -0.36 -25.56 -12.15
CA ARG A 455 0.27 -26.88 -12.18
C ARG A 455 1.17 -27.03 -13.38
N ASP A 456 0.77 -26.49 -14.52
CA ASP A 456 1.55 -26.55 -15.76
C ASP A 456 2.85 -25.71 -15.66
N VAL A 457 2.78 -24.55 -15.01
CA VAL A 457 3.95 -23.68 -14.75
C VAL A 457 4.92 -24.34 -13.75
N SER A 458 4.43 -25.13 -12.80
CA SER A 458 5.23 -25.77 -11.74
C SER A 458 5.94 -27.06 -12.20
N GLN A 459 5.60 -27.60 -13.38
CA GLN A 459 6.33 -28.73 -13.99
C GLN A 459 7.41 -28.16 -14.93
N PRO A 460 8.72 -28.36 -14.62
CA PRO A 460 9.76 -28.03 -15.60
C PRO A 460 9.49 -28.89 -16.85
N ALA A 461 9.53 -28.25 -18.02
CA ALA A 461 9.49 -28.97 -19.29
C ALA A 461 10.54 -30.08 -19.22
N MET A 462 10.09 -31.33 -19.13
CA MET A 462 10.95 -32.47 -19.34
C MET A 462 11.46 -32.33 -20.78
N LEU A 463 12.68 -31.85 -20.92
CA LEU A 463 13.41 -31.90 -22.16
C LEU A 463 13.38 -33.35 -22.61
N SER A 464 12.56 -33.62 -23.63
CA SER A 464 12.68 -34.85 -24.41
C SER A 464 14.05 -34.80 -25.10
N GLU A 465 15.08 -35.31 -24.41
CA GLU A 465 16.27 -35.79 -25.10
C GLU A 465 15.83 -36.93 -26.01
N GLY A 466 15.47 -36.57 -27.22
CA GLY A 466 15.32 -37.48 -28.33
C GLY A 466 16.70 -38.02 -28.72
N ILE A 467 16.90 -39.25 -28.41
CA ILE A 467 17.94 -40.12 -28.95
C ILE A 467 18.02 -39.96 -30.46
N ARG A 468 19.18 -39.50 -30.96
CA ARG A 468 19.93 -40.09 -32.05
C ARG A 468 21.33 -39.48 -32.19
#